data_678472db7056c2c620c22fe147e94598
#
_entry.id   678472db7056c2c620c22fe147e94598
#
_cell.length_a   1.000
_cell.length_b   1.000
_cell.length_c   1.000
_cell.angle_alpha   90.00
_cell.angle_beta   90.00
_cell.angle_gamma   90.00
#
_symmetry.space_group_name_H-M   'P 1'
#
loop_
_entity.id
_entity.type
_entity.pdbx_description
1 polymer ?
#
loop_
_entity_poly.entity_id
_entity_poly.type
_entity_poly.pdbx_seq_one_letter_code
_entity_poly.pdbx_strand_id
1 'polypeptide(L)'
;MTTAAAIQPDTTWLRIPDYEIASLNTKLAGREPELKRALESGLPAYPDPNRDSFYDLELPTGWAYIHVRDDNHTVYLIAFSRQ
;
A
#
# COMPACT_ATOMS: atom_id res chain seq x y z
N MET A 1 -23.81 -5.49 -17.90
CA MET A 1 -23.08 -5.44 -17.63
C MET A 1 -22.34 -5.35 -17.17
N THR A 2 -22.25 -5.39 -17.23
CA THR A 2 -21.30 -5.30 -16.83
C THR A 2 -20.57 -5.29 -16.34
N THR A 3 -20.42 -5.35 -16.43
CA THR A 3 -19.57 -5.41 -16.09
C THR A 3 -18.86 -5.22 -15.50
N ALA A 4 -19.15 -4.99 -15.53
CA ALA A 4 -18.29 -4.63 -14.99
C ALA A 4 -17.62 -5.07 -14.55
N ALA A 5 -18.02 -5.39 -14.32
CA ALA A 5 -17.21 -5.81 -13.69
C ALA A 5 -16.22 -6.10 -14.11
N ALA A 6 -16.52 -6.43 -14.70
CA ALA A 6 -15.41 -6.89 -15.16
C ALA A 6 -14.34 -6.00 -14.98
N ILE A 7 -14.70 -4.96 -14.67
CA ILE A 7 -13.65 -4.08 -14.51
C ILE A 7 -13.18 -4.21 -13.13
N GLN A 8 -12.36 -5.17 -12.97
CA GLN A 8 -11.64 -5.28 -11.75
C GLN A 8 -10.44 -4.39 -11.83
N PRO A 9 -10.18 -3.59 -10.82
CA PRO A 9 -8.90 -2.92 -10.77
C PRO A 9 -7.83 -3.99 -10.78
N ASP A 10 -6.78 -3.73 -11.49
CA ASP A 10 -5.66 -4.65 -11.47
C ASP A 10 -5.18 -4.82 -10.04
N THR A 11 -5.05 -6.05 -9.65
CA THR A 11 -4.54 -6.37 -8.32
C THR A 11 -3.23 -7.11 -8.51
N THR A 12 -2.23 -6.74 -7.74
CA THR A 12 -0.96 -7.43 -7.75
C THR A 12 -0.63 -7.89 -6.34
N TRP A 13 0.11 -8.98 -6.24
CA TRP A 13 0.60 -9.43 -4.94
C TRP A 13 1.86 -8.66 -4.61
N LEU A 14 1.83 -7.92 -3.52
CA LEU A 14 2.97 -7.09 -3.15
C LEU A 14 3.61 -7.65 -1.89
N ARG A 15 4.88 -8.02 -1.99
CA ARG A 15 5.65 -8.47 -0.86
C ARG A 15 6.99 -7.76 -0.84
N ILE A 16 7.24 -7.01 0.22
CA ILE A 16 8.43 -6.18 0.35
C ILE A 16 9.01 -6.40 1.75
N PRO A 17 9.88 -7.40 1.92
CA PRO A 17 10.31 -7.76 3.28
C PRO A 17 11.42 -6.89 3.86
N ASP A 18 12.22 -6.22 3.02
CA ASP A 18 13.46 -5.61 3.49
C ASP A 18 13.51 -4.10 3.37
N TYR A 19 12.37 -3.47 3.06
CA TYR A 19 12.35 -2.02 2.89
C TYR A 19 12.06 -1.32 4.22
N GLU A 20 12.57 -0.10 4.33
CA GLU A 20 12.21 0.78 5.43
C GLU A 20 10.80 1.31 5.21
N ILE A 21 10.09 1.56 6.31
CA ILE A 21 8.78 2.19 6.25
C ILE A 21 8.91 3.59 6.81
N ALA A 22 8.46 4.56 6.05
CA ALA A 22 8.49 5.96 6.46
C ALA A 22 7.10 6.56 6.31
N SER A 23 6.72 7.41 7.24
CA SER A 23 5.43 8.11 7.20
C SER A 23 5.65 9.55 6.80
N LEU A 24 4.72 10.10 5.99
CA LEU A 24 4.85 11.49 5.57
C LEU A 24 4.44 12.47 6.66
N ASN A 25 3.71 12.01 7.67
CA ASN A 25 3.46 12.88 8.82
C ASN A 25 3.37 12.02 10.08
N THR A 26 3.49 12.70 11.22
CA THR A 26 3.59 12.01 12.50
C THR A 26 2.32 11.26 12.89
N LYS A 27 1.17 11.68 12.35
CA LYS A 27 -0.08 11.00 12.68
C LYS A 27 -0.14 9.61 12.07
N LEU A 28 0.65 9.35 11.05
CA LEU A 28 0.66 8.06 10.39
C LEU A 28 1.70 7.11 10.96
N ALA A 29 2.61 7.60 11.81
CA ALA A 29 3.72 6.78 12.30
C ALA A 29 3.26 5.55 13.04
N GLY A 30 2.13 5.63 13.75
CA GLY A 30 1.61 4.49 14.48
C GLY A 30 1.15 3.34 13.59
N ARG A 31 1.00 3.58 12.29
CA ARG A 31 0.59 2.55 11.33
C ARG A 31 1.76 1.82 10.71
N GLU A 32 2.98 2.29 10.93
CA GLU A 32 4.15 1.70 10.28
C GLU A 32 4.35 0.23 10.63
N PRO A 33 4.22 -0.20 11.88
CA PRO A 33 4.41 -1.62 12.19
C PRO A 33 3.41 -2.54 11.51
N GLU A 34 2.15 -2.13 11.43
CA GLU A 34 1.13 -2.91 10.75
C GLU A 34 1.44 -3.03 9.26
N LEU A 35 1.80 -1.91 8.64
CA LEU A 35 2.15 -1.88 7.24
C LEU A 35 3.38 -2.76 6.97
N LYS A 36 4.38 -2.67 7.82
CA LYS A 36 5.59 -3.47 7.64
C LYS A 36 5.29 -4.95 7.72
N ARG A 37 4.49 -5.37 8.70
CA ARG A 37 4.11 -6.79 8.81
C ARG A 37 3.34 -7.26 7.59
N ALA A 38 2.42 -6.44 7.09
CA ALA A 38 1.63 -6.80 5.92
C ALA A 38 2.52 -6.97 4.70
N LEU A 39 3.47 -6.06 4.49
CA LEU A 39 4.36 -6.14 3.35
C LEU A 39 5.35 -7.29 3.47
N GLU A 40 5.78 -7.63 4.67
CA GLU A 40 6.66 -8.76 4.87
C GLU A 40 5.99 -10.08 4.50
N SER A 41 4.71 -10.21 4.83
CA SER A 41 3.94 -11.41 4.51
C SER A 41 3.44 -11.41 3.08
N GLY A 42 3.24 -10.24 2.52
CA GLY A 42 2.63 -10.08 1.23
C GLY A 42 1.12 -9.92 1.33
N LEU A 43 0.56 -9.11 0.45
CA LEU A 43 -0.87 -8.86 0.42
C LEU A 43 -1.26 -8.37 -0.96
N PRO A 44 -2.56 -8.45 -1.31
CA PRO A 44 -3.01 -7.87 -2.57
C PRO A 44 -2.87 -6.36 -2.51
N ALA A 45 -2.37 -5.78 -3.59
CA ALA A 45 -2.19 -4.34 -3.72
C ALA A 45 -2.90 -3.87 -4.98
N TYR A 46 -3.45 -2.67 -4.92
CA TYR A 46 -4.20 -2.08 -6.02
C TYR A 46 -3.39 -0.91 -6.58
N PRO A 47 -2.72 -1.10 -7.73
CA PRO A 47 -1.90 -0.03 -8.29
C PRO A 47 -2.74 1.19 -8.64
N ASP A 48 -2.18 2.36 -8.36
CA ASP A 48 -2.81 3.61 -8.78
C ASP A 48 -2.62 3.74 -10.30
N PRO A 49 -3.71 3.84 -11.07
CA PRO A 49 -3.57 3.88 -12.51
C PRO A 49 -2.91 5.16 -13.04
N ASN A 50 -2.81 6.18 -12.20
CA ASN A 50 -2.26 7.46 -12.62
C ASN A 50 -0.86 7.73 -12.10
N ARG A 51 -0.34 6.85 -11.24
CA ARG A 51 0.98 7.07 -10.62
C ARG A 51 1.72 5.75 -10.51
N ASP A 52 2.90 5.69 -11.09
CA ASP A 52 3.73 4.50 -10.98
C ASP A 52 4.22 4.31 -9.56
N SER A 53 4.18 3.07 -9.10
CA SER A 53 4.70 2.68 -7.79
C SER A 53 3.90 3.22 -6.61
N PHE A 54 2.67 3.65 -6.85
CA PHE A 54 1.73 4.00 -5.79
C PHE A 54 0.66 2.93 -5.72
N TYR A 55 0.28 2.54 -4.51
CA TYR A 55 -0.67 1.45 -4.30
C TYR A 55 -1.63 1.77 -3.18
N ASP A 56 -2.85 1.25 -3.32
CA ASP A 56 -3.78 1.17 -2.20
C ASP A 56 -3.72 -0.22 -1.62
N LEU A 57 -3.63 -0.32 -0.31
CA LEU A 57 -3.58 -1.59 0.39
C LEU A 57 -4.70 -1.65 1.42
N GLU A 58 -5.37 -2.78 1.49
CA GLU A 58 -6.36 -2.99 2.54
C GLU A 58 -5.69 -3.68 3.72
N LEU A 59 -5.58 -2.97 4.83
CA LEU A 59 -5.05 -3.50 6.08
C LEU A 59 -6.22 -3.82 7.01
N PRO A 60 -5.99 -4.61 8.06
CA PRO A 60 -7.08 -4.94 8.99
C PRO A 60 -7.78 -3.71 9.59
N THR A 61 -7.07 -2.61 9.75
CA THR A 61 -7.64 -1.41 10.36
C THR A 61 -8.08 -0.36 9.37
N GLY A 62 -7.80 -0.54 8.08
CA GLY A 62 -8.23 0.45 7.09
C GLY A 62 -7.40 0.39 5.83
N TRP A 63 -7.52 1.42 5.02
CA TRP A 63 -6.84 1.51 3.74
C TRP A 63 -5.60 2.39 3.85
N ALA A 64 -4.48 1.89 3.35
CA ALA A 64 -3.23 2.63 3.30
C ALA A 64 -2.90 2.99 1.86
N TYR A 65 -2.48 4.22 1.64
CA TYR A 65 -1.99 4.66 0.34
C TYR A 65 -0.48 4.82 0.47
N ILE A 66 0.27 4.08 -0.34
CA ILE A 66 1.72 4.02 -0.21
C ILE A 66 2.41 4.34 -1.52
N HIS A 67 3.66 4.76 -1.41
CA HIS A 67 4.57 4.94 -2.53
C HIS A 67 5.81 4.11 -2.29
N VAL A 68 6.10 3.20 -3.21
CA VAL A 68 7.28 2.32 -3.10
C VAL A 68 8.43 2.93 -3.88
N ARG A 69 9.54 3.17 -3.21
CA ARG A 69 10.74 3.72 -3.83
C ARG A 69 11.82 2.66 -3.82
N ASP A 70 12.02 2.01 -4.97
CA ASP A 70 13.05 0.95 -5.07
C ASP A 70 14.45 1.52 -5.03
N ASP A 71 14.62 2.75 -5.46
CA ASP A 71 15.94 3.37 -5.51
C ASP A 71 16.53 3.62 -4.13
N ASN A 72 15.69 3.76 -3.12
CA ASN A 72 16.18 3.92 -1.74
C ASN A 72 15.63 2.88 -0.79
N HIS A 73 15.01 1.83 -1.32
CA HIS A 73 14.47 0.71 -0.53
C HIS A 73 13.55 1.19 0.59
N THR A 74 12.65 2.10 0.26
CA THR A 74 11.74 2.70 1.25
C THR A 74 10.31 2.66 0.73
N VAL A 75 9.38 2.37 1.63
CA VAL A 75 7.95 2.48 1.38
C VAL A 75 7.45 3.68 2.19
N TYR A 76 6.85 4.64 1.49
CA TYR A 76 6.30 5.84 2.14
C TYR A 76 4.82 5.66 2.36
N LEU A 77 4.39 5.78 3.61
CA LEU A 77 2.97 5.79 3.95
C LEU A 77 2.48 7.21 3.79
N ILE A 78 1.62 7.43 2.80
CA ILE A 78 1.19 8.75 2.39
C ILE A 78 -0.12 9.13 3.05
N ALA A 79 -1.05 8.18 3.14
CA ALA A 79 -2.35 8.44 3.71
C ALA A 79 -2.91 7.14 4.27
N PHE A 80 -3.79 7.27 5.24
CA PHE A 80 -4.47 6.13 5.83
C PHE A 80 -5.90 6.52 6.13
N SER A 81 -6.82 5.63 5.74
CA SER A 81 -8.24 5.84 5.95
C SER A 81 -8.80 4.65 6.72
N ARG A 82 -9.33 4.91 7.90
CA ARG A 82 -9.91 3.84 8.73
C ARG A 82 -11.19 3.34 8.10
N GLN A 83 -11.40 2.05 8.27
CA GLN A 83 -12.65 1.44 7.84
C GLN A 83 -13.75 1.70 8.83
#